data_5770137d6938e33ee7619c56b9ce17b1
#
_entry.id   5770137d6938e33ee7619c56b9ce17b1
#
_cell.length_a   1.000
_cell.length_b   1.000
_cell.length_c   1.000
_cell.angle_alpha   90.00
_cell.angle_beta   90.00
_cell.angle_gamma   90.00
#
_symmetry.space_group_name_H-M   'P 1'
#
loop_
_entity.id
_entity.type
_entity.pdbx_description
1 polymer ?
#
loop_
_entity_poly.entity_id
_entity_poly.type
_entity_poly.pdbx_seq_one_letter_code
_entity_poly.pdbx_strand_id
1 'polypeptide(L)'
;MTDVTAYAPRKIAHSEFVDMRGLKCHVRRWGPRDAQPLVLLHGSRDCGATFQFIVDQFAGDYHVIAPDWRGYGRTDWNPQGYWFQDYLADLDIVLDALVPGVAVPIAGHSMGGQAAGIYAGVRPQRVSKLIALDAFGLVDSDPSETPDYLSKWIRIWREGPEQSRPYETLAQMAERLVQTNRRLTMDKALFLAAESSRQRPDGLLEWAFDPLHRAPFAVTHRKAEWAACMMRIEAPTLWLVSGRVSRIESEPGGLAARAALVKNVVCHKVEETSHNLHHDRPAEVARIMEAFLNAG
;
A
#
# COMPACT_ATOMS: atom_id res chain seq x y z
N MET A 1 14.11 28.12 13.04
CA MET A 1 13.32 27.14 12.25
C MET A 1 11.89 27.62 12.29
N THR A 2 11.27 27.90 11.14
CA THR A 2 9.85 28.26 11.10
C THR A 2 9.06 27.06 11.63
N ASP A 3 8.23 27.30 12.65
CA ASP A 3 7.29 26.29 13.18
C ASP A 3 6.33 25.88 12.05
N VAL A 4 6.66 24.78 11.38
CA VAL A 4 5.77 24.21 10.37
C VAL A 4 4.73 23.38 11.09
N THR A 5 3.46 23.79 10.97
CA THR A 5 2.32 23.03 11.51
C THR A 5 2.07 21.78 10.63
N ALA A 6 1.74 20.64 11.26
CA ALA A 6 1.38 19.44 10.54
C ALA A 6 0.13 19.66 9.66
N TYR A 7 0.04 18.90 8.56
CA TYR A 7 -1.12 18.90 7.68
C TYR A 7 -2.41 18.63 8.48
N ALA A 8 -3.40 19.50 8.29
CA ALA A 8 -4.71 19.36 8.92
C ALA A 8 -5.68 18.65 7.97
N PRO A 9 -6.13 17.42 8.30
CA PRO A 9 -7.09 16.68 7.51
C PRO A 9 -8.41 17.44 7.35
N ARG A 10 -8.96 17.46 6.13
CA ARG A 10 -10.30 18.05 5.86
C ARG A 10 -11.40 17.04 6.13
N LYS A 11 -11.18 15.76 5.76
CA LYS A 11 -12.08 14.64 6.06
C LYS A 11 -11.51 13.87 7.25
N ILE A 12 -12.29 13.78 8.32
CA ILE A 12 -11.86 13.16 9.56
C ILE A 12 -11.94 11.64 9.42
N ALA A 13 -10.84 10.97 9.76
CA ALA A 13 -10.77 9.51 9.80
C ALA A 13 -11.29 8.96 11.12
N HIS A 14 -11.92 7.79 11.05
CA HIS A 14 -12.30 6.97 12.21
C HIS A 14 -11.49 5.68 12.21
N SER A 15 -11.10 5.23 13.40
CA SER A 15 -10.40 3.97 13.61
C SER A 15 -11.37 2.91 14.10
N GLU A 16 -11.26 1.69 13.53
CA GLU A 16 -11.88 0.50 14.09
C GLU A 16 -10.91 -0.68 14.01
N PHE A 17 -11.22 -1.76 14.69
CA PHE A 17 -10.41 -2.97 14.68
C PHE A 17 -11.26 -4.17 14.28
N VAL A 18 -10.68 -5.03 13.44
CA VAL A 18 -11.29 -6.27 12.96
C VAL A 18 -10.40 -7.44 13.36
N ASP A 19 -10.99 -8.56 13.79
CA ASP A 19 -10.20 -9.80 13.96
C ASP A 19 -9.78 -10.33 12.60
N MET A 20 -8.50 -10.58 12.46
CA MET A 20 -7.86 -11.01 11.23
C MET A 20 -6.93 -12.18 11.54
N ARG A 21 -7.47 -13.38 11.59
CA ARG A 21 -6.71 -14.61 11.86
C ARG A 21 -5.94 -14.56 13.19
N GLY A 22 -6.61 -14.04 14.24
CA GLY A 22 -6.04 -13.91 15.57
C GLY A 22 -5.18 -12.65 15.79
N LEU A 23 -5.07 -11.78 14.79
CA LEU A 23 -4.46 -10.46 14.91
C LEU A 23 -5.55 -9.39 14.91
N LYS A 24 -5.38 -8.32 15.67
CA LYS A 24 -6.24 -7.14 15.59
C LYS A 24 -5.77 -6.26 14.44
N CYS A 25 -6.53 -6.29 13.35
CA CYS A 25 -6.31 -5.44 12.20
C CYS A 25 -6.92 -4.06 12.45
N HIS A 26 -6.11 -3.01 12.43
CA HIS A 26 -6.59 -1.64 12.44
C HIS A 26 -7.10 -1.28 11.05
N VAL A 27 -8.26 -0.63 11.01
CA VAL A 27 -8.86 -0.12 9.79
C VAL A 27 -9.18 1.36 9.97
N ARG A 28 -8.64 2.18 9.08
CA ARG A 28 -8.96 3.59 8.98
C ARG A 28 -10.13 3.77 8.02
N ARG A 29 -11.09 4.60 8.40
CA ARG A 29 -12.31 4.82 7.62
C ARG A 29 -12.61 6.30 7.48
N TRP A 30 -13.16 6.67 6.32
CA TRP A 30 -13.67 8.01 6.05
C TRP A 30 -15.05 7.92 5.39
N GLY A 31 -15.84 8.97 5.59
CA GLY A 31 -17.14 9.13 4.99
C GLY A 31 -18.25 8.26 5.57
N PRO A 32 -19.47 8.42 5.05
CA PRO A 32 -20.65 7.72 5.52
C PRO A 32 -20.58 6.20 5.23
N ARG A 33 -21.09 5.37 6.14
CA ARG A 33 -21.06 3.90 5.98
C ARG A 33 -21.99 3.38 4.89
N ASP A 34 -22.99 4.14 4.53
CA ASP A 34 -23.97 3.86 3.48
C ASP A 34 -23.57 4.39 2.09
N ALA A 35 -22.46 5.14 2.01
CA ALA A 35 -21.90 5.55 0.73
C ALA A 35 -21.20 4.37 0.01
N GLN A 36 -20.90 4.56 -1.28
CA GLN A 36 -20.19 3.57 -2.10
C GLN A 36 -18.86 3.17 -1.44
N PRO A 37 -18.63 1.88 -1.16
CA PRO A 37 -17.38 1.43 -0.57
C PRO A 37 -16.21 1.61 -1.55
N LEU A 38 -15.05 1.99 -1.00
CA LEU A 38 -13.77 2.08 -1.69
C LEU A 38 -12.67 1.59 -0.77
N VAL A 39 -12.00 0.50 -1.13
CA VAL A 39 -10.91 -0.07 -0.34
C VAL A 39 -9.57 0.48 -0.83
N LEU A 40 -8.75 0.99 0.11
CA LEU A 40 -7.42 1.55 -0.18
C LEU A 40 -6.34 0.75 0.55
N LEU A 41 -5.38 0.19 -0.18
CA LEU A 41 -4.36 -0.71 0.31
C LEU A 41 -2.96 -0.08 0.22
N HIS A 42 -2.32 0.14 1.37
CA HIS A 42 -1.05 0.85 1.45
C HIS A 42 0.16 0.01 1.01
N GLY A 43 1.26 0.69 0.72
CA GLY A 43 2.53 0.10 0.34
C GLY A 43 3.34 -0.44 1.52
N SER A 44 4.52 -1.01 1.23
CA SER A 44 5.45 -1.47 2.25
C SER A 44 5.99 -0.31 3.09
N ARG A 45 6.11 -0.51 4.40
CA ARG A 45 6.61 0.46 5.39
C ARG A 45 5.75 1.73 5.48
N ASP A 46 4.45 1.57 5.30
CA ASP A 46 3.45 2.62 5.30
C ASP A 46 2.25 2.18 6.17
N CYS A 47 1.17 2.93 6.19
CA CYS A 47 -0.08 2.60 6.86
C CYS A 47 -1.28 3.25 6.14
N GLY A 48 -2.50 2.92 6.54
CA GLY A 48 -3.72 3.46 5.91
C GLY A 48 -3.83 4.99 5.90
N ALA A 49 -3.12 5.68 6.80
CA ALA A 49 -3.10 7.15 6.84
C ALA A 49 -2.46 7.80 5.61
N THR A 50 -1.66 7.06 4.84
CA THR A 50 -1.01 7.51 3.60
C THR A 50 -2.02 8.06 2.58
N PHE A 51 -3.26 7.59 2.65
CA PHE A 51 -4.32 7.99 1.72
C PHE A 51 -5.07 9.27 2.12
N GLN A 52 -4.77 9.87 3.28
CA GLN A 52 -5.45 11.08 3.75
C GLN A 52 -5.49 12.17 2.68
N PHE A 53 -4.37 12.39 1.99
CA PHE A 53 -4.25 13.49 1.03
C PHE A 53 -5.14 13.32 -0.20
N ILE A 54 -5.31 12.09 -0.71
CA ILE A 54 -6.24 11.85 -1.83
C ILE A 54 -7.68 11.80 -1.35
N VAL A 55 -7.96 11.27 -0.16
CA VAL A 55 -9.31 11.22 0.41
C VAL A 55 -9.84 12.64 0.63
N ASP A 56 -8.99 13.57 1.07
CA ASP A 56 -9.35 14.98 1.23
C ASP A 56 -9.69 15.68 -0.11
N GLN A 57 -9.31 15.11 -1.24
CA GLN A 57 -9.55 15.64 -2.58
C GLN A 57 -10.78 15.02 -3.27
N PHE A 58 -11.29 13.88 -2.80
CA PHE A 58 -12.48 13.30 -3.40
C PHE A 58 -13.67 14.28 -3.32
N ALA A 59 -14.31 14.54 -4.47
CA ALA A 59 -15.49 15.37 -4.57
C ALA A 59 -16.76 14.61 -4.14
N GLY A 60 -16.81 13.31 -4.45
CA GLY A 60 -17.91 12.43 -4.06
C GLY A 60 -17.77 11.88 -2.65
N ASP A 61 -18.89 11.40 -2.12
CA ASP A 61 -18.93 10.67 -0.87
C ASP A 61 -18.64 9.20 -1.10
N TYR A 62 -17.57 8.70 -0.50
CA TYR A 62 -17.21 7.30 -0.48
C TYR A 62 -17.10 6.81 0.96
N HIS A 63 -17.52 5.57 1.19
CA HIS A 63 -17.16 4.84 2.37
C HIS A 63 -15.74 4.25 2.17
N VAL A 64 -14.73 5.05 2.47
CA VAL A 64 -13.32 4.64 2.30
C VAL A 64 -12.90 3.73 3.44
N ILE A 65 -12.29 2.59 3.10
CA ILE A 65 -11.82 1.55 4.02
C ILE A 65 -10.33 1.31 3.73
N ALA A 66 -9.46 1.66 4.67
CA ALA A 66 -8.02 1.48 4.53
C ALA A 66 -7.46 0.67 5.71
N PRO A 67 -7.34 -0.66 5.58
CA PRO A 67 -6.71 -1.49 6.59
C PRO A 67 -5.21 -1.24 6.64
N ASP A 68 -4.63 -1.27 7.83
CA ASP A 68 -3.20 -1.43 8.01
C ASP A 68 -2.87 -2.92 7.85
N TRP A 69 -1.94 -3.24 6.96
CA TRP A 69 -1.48 -4.62 6.80
C TRP A 69 -0.89 -5.18 8.09
N ARG A 70 -0.89 -6.53 8.25
CA ARG A 70 -0.24 -7.19 9.38
C ARG A 70 1.17 -6.68 9.61
N GLY A 71 1.49 -6.30 10.84
CA GLY A 71 2.79 -5.76 11.23
C GLY A 71 3.08 -4.33 10.77
N TYR A 72 2.07 -3.59 10.31
CA TYR A 72 2.16 -2.17 9.93
C TYR A 72 1.17 -1.31 10.71
N GLY A 73 1.48 -0.03 10.85
CA GLY A 73 0.60 0.94 11.48
C GLY A 73 0.20 0.55 12.89
N ARG A 74 -1.11 0.41 13.11
CA ARG A 74 -1.70 -0.01 14.38
C ARG A 74 -2.18 -1.46 14.40
N THR A 75 -1.96 -2.20 13.31
CA THR A 75 -2.24 -3.65 13.25
C THR A 75 -1.19 -4.44 14.03
N ASP A 76 -1.63 -5.49 14.71
CA ASP A 76 -0.76 -6.35 15.50
C ASP A 76 0.41 -6.91 14.68
N TRP A 77 1.54 -7.07 15.34
CA TRP A 77 2.72 -7.72 14.80
C TRP A 77 2.59 -9.25 14.89
N ASN A 78 3.02 -9.96 13.85
CA ASN A 78 2.98 -11.41 13.83
C ASN A 78 4.35 -12.00 14.22
N PRO A 79 4.47 -12.64 15.40
CA PRO A 79 5.73 -13.23 15.83
C PRO A 79 6.22 -14.38 14.95
N GLN A 80 5.35 -14.94 14.10
CA GLN A 80 5.69 -16.00 13.13
C GLN A 80 6.20 -15.44 11.80
N GLY A 81 6.36 -14.11 11.68
CA GLY A 81 6.83 -13.44 10.47
C GLY A 81 5.75 -13.21 9.42
N TYR A 82 6.20 -12.89 8.22
CA TYR A 82 5.35 -12.37 7.16
C TYR A 82 5.60 -13.07 5.85
N TRP A 83 4.50 -13.54 5.22
CA TRP A 83 4.47 -14.14 3.90
C TRP A 83 3.59 -13.28 3.00
N PHE A 84 3.97 -13.13 1.74
CA PHE A 84 3.16 -12.31 0.84
C PHE A 84 1.72 -12.85 0.70
N GLN A 85 1.55 -14.16 0.73
CA GLN A 85 0.24 -14.83 0.63
C GLN A 85 -0.68 -14.51 1.81
N ASP A 86 -0.13 -14.16 2.97
CA ASP A 86 -0.92 -13.75 4.13
C ASP A 86 -1.73 -12.48 3.83
N TYR A 87 -1.18 -11.53 3.08
CA TYR A 87 -1.90 -10.30 2.71
C TYR A 87 -3.15 -10.57 1.89
N LEU A 88 -3.14 -11.64 1.06
CA LEU A 88 -4.30 -12.03 0.27
C LEU A 88 -5.41 -12.63 1.15
N ALA A 89 -5.03 -13.51 2.09
CA ALA A 89 -5.97 -14.10 3.03
C ALA A 89 -6.54 -13.06 4.01
N ASP A 90 -5.69 -12.13 4.46
CA ASP A 90 -6.11 -11.04 5.34
C ASP A 90 -7.08 -10.10 4.64
N LEU A 91 -6.82 -9.75 3.39
CA LEU A 91 -7.71 -8.92 2.59
C LEU A 91 -9.09 -9.57 2.45
N ASP A 92 -9.13 -10.88 2.12
CA ASP A 92 -10.38 -11.64 2.00
C ASP A 92 -11.21 -11.56 3.30
N ILE A 93 -10.57 -11.78 4.45
CA ILE A 93 -11.22 -11.74 5.77
C ILE A 93 -11.68 -10.32 6.13
N VAL A 94 -10.86 -9.31 5.90
CA VAL A 94 -11.23 -7.91 6.16
C VAL A 94 -12.41 -7.47 5.30
N LEU A 95 -12.42 -7.88 4.02
CA LEU A 95 -13.56 -7.61 3.13
C LEU A 95 -14.83 -8.33 3.58
N ASP A 96 -14.74 -9.58 4.05
CA ASP A 96 -15.89 -10.31 4.56
C ASP A 96 -16.44 -9.71 5.85
N ALA A 97 -15.57 -9.17 6.71
CA ALA A 97 -15.99 -8.51 7.95
C ALA A 97 -16.66 -7.15 7.70
N LEU A 98 -16.20 -6.37 6.71
CA LEU A 98 -16.61 -4.98 6.54
C LEU A 98 -17.59 -4.75 5.41
N VAL A 99 -17.52 -5.56 4.35
CA VAL A 99 -18.36 -5.48 3.14
C VAL A 99 -18.70 -6.90 2.64
N PRO A 100 -19.45 -7.68 3.45
CA PRO A 100 -19.71 -9.10 3.19
C PRO A 100 -20.46 -9.30 1.87
N GLY A 101 -19.97 -10.24 1.05
CA GLY A 101 -20.66 -10.68 -0.18
C GLY A 101 -20.74 -9.63 -1.30
N VAL A 102 -20.14 -8.46 -1.14
CA VAL A 102 -20.19 -7.36 -2.10
C VAL A 102 -18.91 -7.29 -2.90
N ALA A 103 -18.99 -7.11 -4.22
CA ALA A 103 -17.87 -6.73 -5.06
C ALA A 103 -17.59 -5.22 -4.87
N VAL A 104 -16.37 -4.87 -4.50
CA VAL A 104 -15.98 -3.48 -4.19
C VAL A 104 -14.86 -2.99 -5.08
N PRO A 105 -14.78 -1.67 -5.34
CA PRO A 105 -13.58 -1.08 -5.91
C PRO A 105 -12.41 -1.18 -4.93
N ILE A 106 -11.25 -1.62 -5.44
CA ILE A 106 -10.02 -1.71 -4.66
C ILE A 106 -8.93 -0.89 -5.35
N ALA A 107 -8.33 0.03 -4.61
CA ALA A 107 -7.14 0.76 -5.05
C ALA A 107 -5.95 0.40 -4.15
N GLY A 108 -4.79 0.14 -4.73
CA GLY A 108 -3.61 -0.21 -3.96
C GLY A 108 -2.35 0.48 -4.46
N HIS A 109 -1.53 0.96 -3.52
CA HIS A 109 -0.23 1.55 -3.80
C HIS A 109 0.88 0.50 -3.62
N SER A 110 1.81 0.42 -4.58
CA SER A 110 3.02 -0.40 -4.45
C SER A 110 2.70 -1.85 -4.03
N MET A 111 3.16 -2.32 -2.87
CA MET A 111 2.85 -3.65 -2.32
C MET A 111 1.33 -3.88 -2.21
N GLY A 112 0.56 -2.89 -1.77
CA GLY A 112 -0.90 -2.97 -1.72
C GLY A 112 -1.54 -3.14 -3.09
N GLY A 113 -0.99 -2.50 -4.12
CA GLY A 113 -1.43 -2.68 -5.50
C GLY A 113 -1.06 -4.06 -6.07
N GLN A 114 0.08 -4.63 -5.67
CA GLN A 114 0.43 -6.02 -6.01
C GLN A 114 -0.56 -7.01 -5.38
N ALA A 115 -0.86 -6.83 -4.10
CA ALA A 115 -1.84 -7.67 -3.39
C ALA A 115 -3.22 -7.53 -4.02
N ALA A 116 -3.68 -6.31 -4.33
CA ALA A 116 -4.95 -6.03 -4.98
C ALA A 116 -5.06 -6.71 -6.35
N GLY A 117 -4.01 -6.60 -7.18
CA GLY A 117 -3.98 -7.22 -8.51
C GLY A 117 -4.06 -8.74 -8.46
N ILE A 118 -3.24 -9.37 -7.61
CA ILE A 118 -3.27 -10.82 -7.42
C ILE A 118 -4.62 -11.25 -6.86
N TYR A 119 -5.15 -10.53 -5.85
CA TYR A 119 -6.45 -10.81 -5.28
C TYR A 119 -7.59 -10.71 -6.31
N ALA A 120 -7.58 -9.70 -7.18
CA ALA A 120 -8.54 -9.54 -8.25
C ALA A 120 -8.53 -10.73 -9.25
N GLY A 121 -7.37 -11.32 -9.51
CA GLY A 121 -7.25 -12.52 -10.34
C GLY A 121 -7.66 -13.81 -9.64
N VAL A 122 -7.58 -13.86 -8.31
CA VAL A 122 -7.93 -15.06 -7.51
C VAL A 122 -9.38 -15.03 -7.02
N ARG A 123 -9.92 -13.84 -6.77
CA ARG A 123 -11.29 -13.58 -6.30
C ARG A 123 -12.01 -12.55 -7.18
N PRO A 124 -12.16 -12.78 -8.49
CA PRO A 124 -12.70 -11.77 -9.41
C PRO A 124 -14.11 -11.30 -8.99
N GLN A 125 -14.92 -12.17 -8.38
CA GLN A 125 -16.26 -11.84 -7.89
C GLN A 125 -16.28 -10.84 -6.72
N ARG A 126 -15.13 -10.55 -6.09
CA ARG A 126 -15.03 -9.61 -4.96
C ARG A 126 -14.53 -8.22 -5.37
N VAL A 127 -14.09 -8.05 -6.62
CA VAL A 127 -13.49 -6.81 -7.12
C VAL A 127 -14.32 -6.26 -8.27
N SER A 128 -15.00 -5.13 -8.06
CA SER A 128 -15.79 -4.48 -9.10
C SER A 128 -14.95 -3.58 -10.01
N LYS A 129 -13.93 -2.93 -9.47
CA LYS A 129 -12.93 -2.13 -10.20
C LYS A 129 -11.59 -2.24 -9.49
N LEU A 130 -10.49 -2.26 -10.26
CA LEU A 130 -9.13 -2.29 -9.72
C LEU A 130 -8.38 -1.02 -10.10
N ILE A 131 -7.73 -0.39 -9.12
CA ILE A 131 -6.83 0.74 -9.36
C ILE A 131 -5.46 0.42 -8.78
N ALA A 132 -4.43 0.39 -9.62
CA ALA A 132 -3.05 0.20 -9.19
C ALA A 132 -2.28 1.53 -9.23
N LEU A 133 -1.80 1.96 -8.08
CA LEU A 133 -1.00 3.17 -7.92
C LEU A 133 0.49 2.76 -7.93
N ASP A 134 1.15 2.93 -9.06
CA ASP A 134 2.56 2.57 -9.32
C ASP A 134 2.91 1.12 -8.92
N ALA A 135 2.06 0.16 -9.32
CA ALA A 135 2.12 -1.25 -8.93
C ALA A 135 1.83 -2.19 -10.11
N PHE A 136 2.87 -2.60 -10.83
CA PHE A 136 2.77 -3.35 -12.11
C PHE A 136 3.54 -4.67 -12.08
N GLY A 137 3.62 -5.32 -10.94
CA GLY A 137 4.45 -6.50 -10.71
C GLY A 137 5.88 -6.16 -10.28
N LEU A 138 6.67 -7.18 -10.07
CA LEU A 138 8.08 -7.09 -9.72
C LEU A 138 8.92 -7.71 -10.85
N VAL A 139 10.19 -7.37 -10.90
CA VAL A 139 11.17 -8.07 -11.73
C VAL A 139 11.34 -9.49 -11.22
N ASP A 140 11.53 -10.43 -12.10
CA ASP A 140 11.73 -11.85 -11.73
C ASP A 140 12.98 -12.00 -10.84
N SER A 141 12.90 -12.87 -9.85
CA SER A 141 14.06 -13.18 -9.01
C SER A 141 15.03 -14.09 -9.75
N ASP A 142 16.34 -13.78 -9.71
CA ASP A 142 17.35 -14.65 -10.26
C ASP A 142 17.48 -15.90 -9.37
N PRO A 143 17.27 -17.12 -9.92
CA PRO A 143 17.42 -18.35 -9.16
C PRO A 143 18.81 -18.56 -8.56
N SER A 144 19.85 -18.00 -9.16
CA SER A 144 21.24 -18.12 -8.66
C SER A 144 21.45 -17.37 -7.34
N GLU A 145 20.63 -16.33 -7.05
CA GLU A 145 20.68 -15.56 -5.80
C GLU A 145 19.95 -16.27 -4.63
N THR A 146 19.21 -17.35 -4.92
CA THR A 146 18.39 -18.06 -3.90
C THR A 146 19.19 -18.53 -2.69
N PRO A 147 20.41 -19.11 -2.81
CA PRO A 147 21.18 -19.55 -1.65
C PRO A 147 21.54 -18.40 -0.69
N ASP A 148 21.98 -17.26 -1.21
CA ASP A 148 22.34 -16.08 -0.42
C ASP A 148 21.10 -15.45 0.23
N TYR A 149 20.00 -15.43 -0.50
CA TYR A 149 18.71 -14.95 -0.05
C TYR A 149 18.19 -15.78 1.14
N LEU A 150 18.22 -17.12 1.05
CA LEU A 150 17.81 -18.02 2.13
C LEU A 150 18.80 -17.96 3.31
N SER A 151 20.10 -17.84 3.07
CA SER A 151 21.10 -17.63 4.11
C SER A 151 20.82 -16.38 4.94
N LYS A 152 20.50 -15.27 4.25
CA LYS A 152 20.09 -14.01 4.91
C LYS A 152 18.80 -14.19 5.71
N TRP A 153 17.80 -14.89 5.15
CA TRP A 153 16.55 -15.18 5.84
C TRP A 153 16.79 -15.98 7.12
N ILE A 154 17.56 -17.09 7.06
CA ILE A 154 17.92 -17.91 8.23
C ILE A 154 18.63 -17.08 9.30
N ARG A 155 19.59 -16.23 8.90
CA ARG A 155 20.33 -15.38 9.84
C ARG A 155 19.39 -14.44 10.61
N ILE A 156 18.45 -13.79 9.91
CA ILE A 156 17.49 -12.87 10.55
C ILE A 156 16.60 -13.61 11.55
N TRP A 157 16.21 -14.84 11.25
CA TRP A 157 15.40 -15.65 12.18
C TRP A 157 16.19 -16.13 13.40
N ARG A 158 17.50 -16.29 13.30
CA ARG A 158 18.36 -16.69 14.43
C ARG A 158 18.78 -15.51 15.30
N GLU A 159 19.09 -14.39 14.70
CA GLU A 159 19.74 -13.23 15.34
C GLU A 159 18.78 -12.06 15.58
N GLY A 160 17.60 -12.11 14.98
CA GLY A 160 16.66 -11.01 14.91
C GLY A 160 16.92 -10.06 13.74
N PRO A 161 15.93 -9.26 13.37
CA PRO A 161 16.07 -8.22 12.34
C PRO A 161 16.91 -7.06 12.85
N GLU A 162 17.55 -6.35 11.93
CA GLU A 162 18.17 -5.07 12.23
C GLU A 162 17.13 -4.09 12.77
N GLN A 163 17.35 -3.57 13.96
CA GLN A 163 16.45 -2.64 14.62
C GLN A 163 16.40 -1.29 13.92
N SER A 164 15.24 -0.65 13.97
CA SER A 164 15.09 0.71 13.48
C SER A 164 15.90 1.68 14.35
N ARG A 165 16.57 2.63 13.71
CA ARG A 165 17.14 3.76 14.43
C ARG A 165 15.99 4.50 15.15
N PRO A 166 16.07 4.73 16.45
CA PRO A 166 15.08 5.52 17.16
C PRO A 166 15.22 7.01 16.81
N TYR A 167 14.15 7.76 17.04
CA TYR A 167 14.06 9.21 16.83
C TYR A 167 13.62 9.89 18.12
N GLU A 168 14.12 11.07 18.38
CA GLU A 168 13.73 11.88 19.54
C GLU A 168 12.43 12.63 19.29
N THR A 169 12.17 13.02 18.04
CA THR A 169 11.03 13.88 17.67
C THR A 169 10.38 13.44 16.36
N LEU A 170 9.10 13.80 16.21
CA LEU A 170 8.37 13.65 14.93
C LEU A 170 9.01 14.46 13.80
N ALA A 171 9.64 15.60 14.13
CA ALA A 171 10.33 16.41 13.14
C ALA A 171 11.49 15.66 12.47
N GLN A 172 12.30 14.93 13.25
CA GLN A 172 13.37 14.08 12.71
C GLN A 172 12.82 12.97 11.79
N MET A 173 11.69 12.37 12.15
CA MET A 173 11.00 11.38 11.29
C MET A 173 10.46 12.01 10.02
N ALA A 174 9.85 13.20 10.10
CA ALA A 174 9.35 13.95 8.96
C ALA A 174 10.49 14.34 8.00
N GLU A 175 11.61 14.82 8.51
CA GLU A 175 12.83 15.11 7.72
C GLU A 175 13.30 13.85 6.96
N ARG A 176 13.26 12.68 7.60
CA ARG A 176 13.60 11.41 6.96
C ARG A 176 12.65 11.08 5.81
N LEU A 177 11.35 11.35 5.95
CA LEU A 177 10.37 11.18 4.87
C LEU A 177 10.65 12.12 3.70
N VAL A 178 10.92 13.40 3.97
CA VAL A 178 11.27 14.38 2.94
C VAL A 178 12.57 14.00 2.21
N GLN A 179 13.57 13.44 2.91
CA GLN A 179 14.80 12.94 2.27
C GLN A 179 14.54 11.78 1.30
N THR A 180 13.55 10.94 1.58
CA THR A 180 13.17 9.80 0.71
C THR A 180 12.23 10.20 -0.42
N ASN A 181 11.36 11.18 -0.17
CA ASN A 181 10.51 11.80 -1.18
C ASN A 181 10.63 13.33 -1.12
N ARG A 182 11.49 13.89 -1.96
CA ARG A 182 11.75 15.34 -2.00
C ARG A 182 10.55 16.18 -2.49
N ARG A 183 9.48 15.56 -2.96
CA ARG A 183 8.24 16.24 -3.36
C ARG A 183 7.25 16.34 -2.20
N LEU A 184 7.48 15.60 -1.11
CA LEU A 184 6.67 15.65 0.09
C LEU A 184 6.93 16.94 0.86
N THR A 185 5.90 17.73 1.11
CA THR A 185 6.00 18.94 1.92
C THR A 185 6.15 18.60 3.41
N MET A 186 6.76 19.48 4.19
CA MET A 186 7.06 19.22 5.61
C MET A 186 5.79 19.03 6.45
N ASP A 187 4.72 19.77 6.17
CA ASP A 187 3.44 19.62 6.86
C ASP A 187 2.84 18.21 6.66
N LYS A 188 2.84 17.71 5.42
CA LYS A 188 2.43 16.33 5.11
C LYS A 188 3.37 15.30 5.72
N ALA A 189 4.68 15.56 5.73
CA ALA A 189 5.66 14.68 6.34
C ALA A 189 5.47 14.57 7.86
N LEU A 190 5.15 15.68 8.54
CA LEU A 190 4.82 15.68 9.97
C LEU A 190 3.56 14.86 10.26
N PHE A 191 2.51 15.01 9.44
CA PHE A 191 1.29 14.21 9.55
C PHE A 191 1.61 12.71 9.39
N LEU A 192 2.32 12.32 8.33
CA LEU A 192 2.68 10.91 8.10
C LEU A 192 3.60 10.37 9.20
N ALA A 193 4.56 11.17 9.68
CA ALA A 193 5.42 10.77 10.79
C ALA A 193 4.61 10.49 12.06
N ALA A 194 3.63 11.33 12.38
CA ALA A 194 2.75 11.11 13.53
C ALA A 194 1.91 9.83 13.40
N GLU A 195 1.35 9.58 12.21
CA GLU A 195 0.48 8.42 11.97
C GLU A 195 1.24 7.10 11.78
N SER A 196 2.51 7.16 11.33
CA SER A 196 3.36 5.98 11.06
C SER A 196 4.40 5.74 12.15
N SER A 197 4.32 6.41 13.29
CA SER A 197 5.20 6.21 14.43
C SER A 197 4.52 5.51 15.60
N ARG A 198 5.33 4.91 16.44
CA ARG A 198 4.93 4.48 17.78
C ARG A 198 5.99 4.87 18.81
N GLN A 199 5.56 5.02 20.04
CA GLN A 199 6.47 5.29 21.15
C GLN A 199 7.07 3.98 21.67
N ARG A 200 8.37 3.98 21.90
CA ARG A 200 9.13 2.90 22.54
C ARG A 200 9.04 3.01 24.07
N PRO A 201 9.34 1.94 24.81
CA PRO A 201 9.38 1.99 26.28
C PRO A 201 10.38 3.01 26.86
N ASP A 202 11.45 3.34 26.09
CA ASP A 202 12.46 4.35 26.46
C ASP A 202 12.04 5.79 26.16
N GLY A 203 10.81 6.00 25.68
CA GLY A 203 10.22 7.29 25.35
C GLY A 203 10.59 7.82 23.96
N LEU A 204 11.50 7.18 23.26
CA LEU A 204 11.84 7.51 21.88
C LEU A 204 10.77 7.04 20.90
N LEU A 205 10.82 7.56 19.67
CA LEU A 205 9.93 7.19 18.59
C LEU A 205 10.60 6.20 17.64
N GLU A 206 9.80 5.29 17.07
CA GLU A 206 10.22 4.44 15.97
C GLU A 206 9.09 4.30 14.94
N TRP A 207 9.43 3.80 13.75
CA TRP A 207 8.41 3.51 12.73
C TRP A 207 7.47 2.39 13.21
N ALA A 208 6.17 2.57 13.00
CA ALA A 208 5.12 1.64 13.39
C ALA A 208 5.00 0.47 12.40
N PHE A 209 6.13 -0.13 12.04
CA PHE A 209 6.15 -1.39 11.31
C PHE A 209 7.15 -2.36 11.96
N ASP A 210 6.82 -3.64 11.94
CA ASP A 210 7.70 -4.68 12.49
C ASP A 210 9.03 -4.71 11.73
N PRO A 211 10.18 -4.62 12.40
CA PRO A 211 11.49 -4.78 11.77
C PRO A 211 11.66 -6.06 10.96
N LEU A 212 10.90 -7.12 11.25
CA LEU A 212 10.86 -8.36 10.45
C LEU A 212 10.45 -8.12 8.99
N HIS A 213 9.73 -7.04 8.67
CA HIS A 213 9.46 -6.64 7.28
C HIS A 213 10.70 -6.23 6.48
N ARG A 214 11.87 -6.14 7.12
CA ARG A 214 13.17 -5.96 6.45
C ARG A 214 13.80 -7.28 6.03
N ALA A 215 13.29 -8.38 6.57
CA ALA A 215 13.69 -9.70 6.12
C ALA A 215 13.18 -9.93 4.68
N PRO A 216 13.95 -10.63 3.85
CA PRO A 216 13.43 -11.11 2.58
C PRO A 216 12.26 -12.07 2.82
N PHE A 217 11.31 -12.13 1.92
CA PHE A 217 10.30 -13.18 1.96
C PHE A 217 10.97 -14.53 1.71
N ALA A 218 10.56 -15.59 2.42
CA ALA A 218 11.13 -16.91 2.21
C ALA A 218 10.83 -17.50 0.81
N VAL A 219 9.79 -16.98 0.13
CA VAL A 219 9.45 -17.33 -1.25
C VAL A 219 9.77 -16.14 -2.15
N THR A 220 10.59 -16.41 -3.16
CA THR A 220 10.98 -15.41 -4.15
C THR A 220 9.83 -15.10 -5.13
N HIS A 221 9.83 -13.90 -5.68
CA HIS A 221 8.86 -13.49 -6.69
C HIS A 221 9.08 -14.26 -8.01
N ARG A 222 7.98 -14.75 -8.58
CA ARG A 222 7.93 -15.39 -9.88
C ARG A 222 7.00 -14.62 -10.81
N LYS A 223 7.56 -13.98 -11.84
CA LYS A 223 6.80 -13.18 -12.81
C LYS A 223 5.72 -14.00 -13.51
N ALA A 224 5.99 -15.28 -13.80
CA ALA A 224 5.00 -16.16 -14.46
C ALA A 224 3.77 -16.42 -13.58
N GLU A 225 3.95 -16.59 -12.27
CA GLU A 225 2.85 -16.78 -11.31
C GLU A 225 2.01 -15.50 -11.18
N TRP A 226 2.68 -14.35 -11.08
CA TRP A 226 2.01 -13.05 -11.10
C TRP A 226 1.22 -12.86 -12.39
N ALA A 227 1.81 -13.12 -13.56
CA ALA A 227 1.16 -13.00 -14.86
C ALA A 227 -0.09 -13.88 -14.98
N ALA A 228 -0.03 -15.11 -14.47
CA ALA A 228 -1.19 -16.01 -14.44
C ALA A 228 -2.37 -15.42 -13.65
N CYS A 229 -2.12 -14.69 -12.55
CA CYS A 229 -3.15 -13.97 -11.82
C CYS A 229 -3.69 -12.78 -12.62
N MET A 230 -2.80 -11.98 -13.24
CA MET A 230 -3.21 -10.80 -14.02
C MET A 230 -4.15 -11.16 -15.19
N MET A 231 -3.88 -12.27 -15.88
CA MET A 231 -4.71 -12.75 -16.98
C MET A 231 -6.13 -13.16 -16.56
N ARG A 232 -6.37 -13.37 -15.26
CA ARG A 232 -7.69 -13.73 -14.70
C ARG A 232 -8.47 -12.55 -14.15
N ILE A 233 -7.93 -11.34 -14.20
CA ILE A 233 -8.63 -10.13 -13.76
C ILE A 233 -9.79 -9.86 -14.72
N GLU A 234 -11.02 -9.83 -14.19
CA GLU A 234 -12.24 -9.52 -14.92
C GLU A 234 -12.64 -8.05 -14.76
N ALA A 235 -12.29 -7.46 -13.60
CA ALA A 235 -12.64 -6.09 -13.26
C ALA A 235 -11.99 -5.08 -14.22
N PRO A 236 -12.71 -4.01 -14.63
CA PRO A 236 -12.09 -2.85 -15.24
C PRO A 236 -10.92 -2.37 -14.37
N THR A 237 -9.78 -2.11 -15.00
CA THR A 237 -8.53 -1.83 -14.30
C THR A 237 -7.93 -0.50 -14.76
N LEU A 238 -7.55 0.33 -13.79
CA LEU A 238 -6.79 1.55 -14.00
C LEU A 238 -5.37 1.39 -13.42
N TRP A 239 -4.36 1.57 -14.24
CA TRP A 239 -2.98 1.67 -13.78
C TRP A 239 -2.53 3.13 -13.81
N LEU A 240 -2.29 3.73 -12.64
CA LEU A 240 -1.65 5.04 -12.51
C LEU A 240 -0.15 4.85 -12.39
N VAL A 241 0.58 5.34 -13.37
CA VAL A 241 2.02 5.20 -13.51
C VAL A 241 2.68 6.49 -13.05
N SER A 242 3.69 6.41 -12.19
CA SER A 242 4.45 7.59 -11.77
C SER A 242 5.30 8.16 -12.91
N GLY A 243 5.69 9.43 -12.80
CA GLY A 243 6.57 10.09 -13.75
C GLY A 243 8.02 9.60 -13.74
N ARG A 244 8.39 8.73 -12.76
CA ARG A 244 9.74 8.16 -12.68
C ARG A 244 9.91 6.95 -13.60
N VAL A 245 11.14 6.75 -14.09
CA VAL A 245 11.51 5.51 -14.78
C VAL A 245 11.56 4.35 -13.80
N SER A 246 10.85 3.27 -14.07
CA SER A 246 10.86 2.05 -13.25
C SER A 246 11.79 0.99 -13.85
N ARG A 247 12.26 0.02 -13.03
CA ARG A 247 13.02 -1.14 -13.52
C ARG A 247 12.23 -1.98 -14.53
N ILE A 248 10.90 -1.94 -14.46
CA ILE A 248 10.00 -2.67 -15.37
C ILE A 248 10.13 -2.15 -16.80
N GLU A 249 10.40 -0.85 -16.98
CA GLU A 249 10.62 -0.26 -18.30
C GLU A 249 11.88 -0.79 -19.00
N SER A 250 12.83 -1.33 -18.24
CA SER A 250 14.04 -1.97 -18.77
C SER A 250 13.82 -3.42 -19.23
N GLU A 251 12.66 -4.02 -18.91
CA GLU A 251 12.31 -5.35 -19.40
C GLU A 251 11.84 -5.32 -20.86
N PRO A 252 12.00 -6.42 -21.63
CA PRO A 252 11.44 -6.52 -22.97
C PRO A 252 9.93 -6.22 -23.00
N GLY A 253 9.52 -5.22 -23.76
CA GLY A 253 8.14 -4.74 -23.84
C GLY A 253 7.67 -3.92 -22.64
N GLY A 254 8.47 -3.78 -21.61
CA GLY A 254 8.25 -2.90 -20.46
C GLY A 254 6.85 -2.97 -19.86
N LEU A 255 6.30 -1.81 -19.51
CA LEU A 255 4.96 -1.70 -18.93
C LEU A 255 3.86 -2.17 -19.91
N ALA A 256 4.03 -1.94 -21.22
CA ALA A 256 3.04 -2.34 -22.23
C ALA A 256 2.83 -3.86 -22.27
N ALA A 257 3.93 -4.64 -22.20
CA ALA A 257 3.84 -6.10 -22.16
C ALA A 257 3.12 -6.61 -20.90
N ARG A 258 3.26 -5.91 -19.77
CA ARG A 258 2.56 -6.24 -18.53
C ARG A 258 1.09 -5.83 -18.60
N ALA A 259 0.78 -4.66 -19.15
CA ALA A 259 -0.59 -4.20 -19.33
C ALA A 259 -1.39 -5.14 -20.25
N ALA A 260 -0.76 -5.70 -21.28
CA ALA A 260 -1.38 -6.67 -22.19
C ALA A 260 -1.85 -7.97 -21.51
N LEU A 261 -1.41 -8.25 -20.28
CA LEU A 261 -1.91 -9.39 -19.49
C LEU A 261 -3.29 -9.13 -18.88
N VAL A 262 -3.71 -7.88 -18.74
CA VAL A 262 -4.98 -7.51 -18.12
C VAL A 262 -5.98 -7.11 -19.20
N LYS A 263 -7.09 -7.82 -19.29
CA LYS A 263 -8.06 -7.70 -20.40
C LYS A 263 -8.63 -6.28 -20.57
N ASN A 264 -8.95 -5.61 -19.48
CA ASN A 264 -9.64 -4.31 -19.48
C ASN A 264 -8.82 -3.28 -18.69
N VAL A 265 -7.57 -3.00 -19.12
CA VAL A 265 -6.70 -2.05 -18.44
C VAL A 265 -6.56 -0.75 -19.21
N VAL A 266 -6.63 0.36 -18.48
CA VAL A 266 -6.25 1.71 -18.93
C VAL A 266 -5.02 2.14 -18.14
N CYS A 267 -3.97 2.55 -18.81
CA CYS A 267 -2.77 3.11 -18.19
C CYS A 267 -2.80 4.63 -18.31
N HIS A 268 -2.58 5.31 -17.18
CA HIS A 268 -2.49 6.76 -17.17
C HIS A 268 -1.23 7.19 -16.41
N LYS A 269 -0.35 7.94 -17.07
CA LYS A 269 0.88 8.47 -16.47
C LYS A 269 0.58 9.78 -15.77
N VAL A 270 1.00 9.88 -14.50
CA VAL A 270 0.94 11.12 -13.72
C VAL A 270 2.32 11.72 -13.71
N GLU A 271 2.50 12.74 -14.52
CA GLU A 271 3.82 13.37 -14.72
C GLU A 271 4.31 14.09 -13.46
N GLU A 272 5.60 14.30 -13.37
CA GLU A 272 6.25 14.99 -12.25
C GLU A 272 5.91 14.38 -10.87
N THR A 273 5.75 13.05 -10.81
CA THR A 273 5.54 12.31 -9.57
C THR A 273 6.67 11.33 -9.29
N SER A 274 6.85 11.02 -8.01
CA SER A 274 7.66 9.92 -7.51
C SER A 274 6.82 8.64 -7.41
N HIS A 275 7.39 7.59 -6.81
CA HIS A 275 6.65 6.37 -6.47
C HIS A 275 5.39 6.64 -5.62
N ASN A 276 5.40 7.70 -4.82
CA ASN A 276 4.28 8.09 -3.96
C ASN A 276 3.39 9.15 -4.66
N LEU A 277 2.91 8.86 -5.87
CA LEU A 277 2.12 9.80 -6.68
C LEU A 277 0.89 10.37 -5.95
N HIS A 278 0.31 9.61 -5.02
CA HIS A 278 -0.81 10.01 -4.18
C HIS A 278 -0.43 11.03 -3.10
N HIS A 279 0.86 11.16 -2.76
CA HIS A 279 1.38 12.25 -1.92
C HIS A 279 1.73 13.48 -2.75
N ASP A 280 2.31 13.26 -3.95
CA ASP A 280 2.91 14.30 -4.77
C ASP A 280 1.84 15.12 -5.49
N ARG A 281 0.85 14.45 -6.06
CA ARG A 281 -0.24 15.05 -6.85
C ARG A 281 -1.64 14.55 -6.40
N PRO A 282 -2.01 14.71 -5.10
CA PRO A 282 -3.23 14.10 -4.55
C PRO A 282 -4.50 14.54 -5.28
N ALA A 283 -4.62 15.82 -5.67
CA ALA A 283 -5.80 16.33 -6.37
C ALA A 283 -5.96 15.72 -7.77
N GLU A 284 -4.85 15.58 -8.50
CA GLU A 284 -4.86 14.97 -9.84
C GLU A 284 -5.17 13.47 -9.75
N VAL A 285 -4.52 12.75 -8.84
CA VAL A 285 -4.76 11.32 -8.60
C VAL A 285 -6.21 11.07 -8.20
N ALA A 286 -6.76 11.85 -7.26
CA ALA A 286 -8.15 11.74 -6.83
C ALA A 286 -9.11 11.95 -8.00
N ARG A 287 -8.93 13.00 -8.80
CA ARG A 287 -9.78 13.30 -9.98
C ARG A 287 -9.76 12.16 -10.99
N ILE A 288 -8.59 11.56 -11.27
CA ILE A 288 -8.48 10.46 -12.21
C ILE A 288 -9.16 9.20 -11.65
N MET A 289 -8.96 8.92 -10.35
CA MET A 289 -9.61 7.80 -9.67
C MET A 289 -11.14 7.97 -9.71
N GLU A 290 -11.68 9.15 -9.38
CA GLU A 290 -13.14 9.40 -9.40
C GLU A 290 -13.72 9.29 -10.81
N ALA A 291 -13.04 9.81 -11.82
CA ALA A 291 -13.47 9.65 -13.20
C ALA A 291 -13.58 8.18 -13.60
N PHE A 292 -12.63 7.35 -13.17
CA PHE A 292 -12.67 5.92 -13.41
C PHE A 292 -13.73 5.20 -12.56
N LEU A 293 -13.89 5.56 -11.29
CA LEU A 293 -14.87 4.95 -10.39
C LEU A 293 -16.31 5.22 -10.87
N ASN A 294 -16.57 6.40 -11.45
CA ASN A 294 -17.88 6.83 -11.94
C ASN A 294 -18.15 6.47 -13.42
N ALA A 295 -17.15 6.04 -14.17
CA ALA A 295 -17.37 5.48 -15.50
C ALA A 295 -18.15 4.17 -15.36
N GLY A 296 -19.25 4.02 -16.12
CA GLY A 296 -20.18 2.88 -16.10
C GLY A 296 -19.54 1.56 -16.50
#